data_9cafd527f8a40ff6af680e8e4b3f7c4b
#
_entry.id   9cafd527f8a40ff6af680e8e4b3f7c4b
#
_cell.length_a   1.000
_cell.length_b   1.000
_cell.length_c   1.000
_cell.angle_alpha   90.00
_cell.angle_beta   90.00
_cell.angle_gamma   90.00
#
_symmetry.space_group_name_H-M   'P 1'
#
loop_
_entity.id
_entity.type
_entity.pdbx_description
1 polymer ?
#
loop_
_entity_poly.entity_id
_entity_poly.type
_entity_poly.pdbx_seq_one_letter_code
_entity_poly.pdbx_strand_id
1 'polypeptide(L)'
;MALSKEFPPATYIDTTSQLRTLMDEILASEPQSVAIDTESNSMYAYRGQVCLIQLSTRTADYIIDPFPIENMQAFGDLLAEKRIEKIFHAADYDLICIKRDFDFEVHNIFDT
;
A
#
# COMPACT_ATOMS: atom_id res chain seq x y z
N MET A 1 -18.27 11.53 -13.95
CA MET A 1 -18.38 10.08 -14.19
C MET A 1 -19.38 9.46 -13.24
N ALA A 2 -20.30 8.70 -13.81
CA ALA A 2 -21.31 8.02 -12.98
C ALA A 2 -20.67 7.08 -11.95
N LEU A 3 -19.61 6.37 -12.34
CA LEU A 3 -18.94 5.43 -11.44
C LEU A 3 -18.34 6.10 -10.21
N SER A 4 -17.82 7.31 -10.38
CA SER A 4 -17.20 8.00 -9.24
C SER A 4 -18.22 8.44 -8.19
N LYS A 5 -19.51 8.49 -8.55
CA LYS A 5 -20.57 8.82 -7.61
C LYS A 5 -20.99 7.63 -6.76
N GLU A 6 -20.71 6.42 -7.23
CA GLU A 6 -21.14 5.19 -6.57
C GLU A 6 -20.11 4.70 -5.55
N PHE A 7 -18.86 5.20 -5.65
CA PHE A 7 -17.77 4.76 -4.78
C PHE A 7 -17.23 5.93 -4.00
N PRO A 8 -16.92 5.73 -2.72
CA PRO A 8 -16.28 6.80 -1.95
C PRO A 8 -14.93 7.14 -2.57
N PRO A 9 -14.54 8.40 -2.55
CA PRO A 9 -13.21 8.77 -3.05
C PRO A 9 -12.12 8.16 -2.19
N ALA A 10 -10.99 7.84 -2.82
CA ALA A 10 -9.83 7.34 -2.09
C ALA A 10 -9.27 8.43 -1.18
N THR A 11 -8.83 8.04 -0.01
CA THR A 11 -8.16 8.94 0.91
C THR A 11 -6.68 9.00 0.57
N TYR A 12 -6.16 10.20 0.47
CA TYR A 12 -4.76 10.43 0.10
C TYR A 12 -3.91 10.52 1.36
N ILE A 13 -2.84 9.72 1.41
CA ILE A 13 -1.94 9.62 2.56
C ILE A 13 -0.56 10.06 2.12
N ASP A 14 -0.08 11.17 2.67
CA ASP A 14 1.21 11.74 2.27
C ASP A 14 2.06 12.24 3.44
N THR A 15 1.69 11.90 4.67
CA THR A 15 2.51 12.21 5.84
C THR A 15 2.74 10.96 6.68
N THR A 16 3.83 10.97 7.43
CA THR A 16 4.16 9.87 8.35
C THR A 16 3.05 9.67 9.37
N SER A 17 2.49 10.76 9.89
CA SER A 17 1.42 10.71 10.87
C SER A 17 0.15 10.07 10.31
N GLN A 18 -0.27 10.46 9.11
CA GLN A 18 -1.43 9.86 8.47
C GLN A 18 -1.22 8.37 8.22
N LEU A 19 -0.03 8.00 7.77
CA LEU A 19 0.30 6.61 7.49
C LEU A 19 0.21 5.78 8.78
N ARG A 20 0.79 6.28 9.87
CA ARG A 20 0.76 5.57 11.14
C ARG A 20 -0.67 5.39 11.63
N THR A 21 -1.48 6.44 11.56
CA THR A 21 -2.88 6.35 11.97
C THR A 21 -3.63 5.31 11.15
N LEU A 22 -3.46 5.32 9.84
CA LEU A 22 -4.10 4.34 8.97
C LEU A 22 -3.66 2.91 9.29
N MET A 23 -2.36 2.69 9.44
CA MET A 23 -1.84 1.35 9.69
C MET A 23 -2.29 0.84 11.06
N ASP A 24 -2.31 1.71 12.07
CA ASP A 24 -2.79 1.33 13.40
C ASP A 24 -4.26 0.92 13.36
N GLU A 25 -5.08 1.64 12.59
CA GLU A 25 -6.50 1.30 12.44
C GLU A 25 -6.68 -0.04 11.73
N ILE A 26 -5.91 -0.28 10.68
CA ILE A 26 -6.00 -1.55 9.95
C ILE A 26 -5.57 -2.70 10.84
N LEU A 27 -4.45 -2.57 11.54
CA LEU A 27 -3.96 -3.63 12.42
C LEU A 27 -4.93 -3.90 13.54
N ALA A 28 -5.55 -2.86 14.11
CA ALA A 28 -6.52 -3.01 15.19
C ALA A 28 -7.81 -3.70 14.71
N SER A 29 -8.23 -3.47 13.48
CA SER A 29 -9.45 -4.08 12.95
C SER A 29 -9.25 -5.53 12.52
N GLU A 30 -8.01 -5.98 12.40
CA GLU A 30 -7.64 -7.35 12.04
C GLU A 30 -8.41 -7.89 10.84
N PRO A 31 -8.33 -7.23 9.66
CA PRO A 31 -9.02 -7.72 8.48
C PRO A 31 -8.38 -9.03 8.01
N GLN A 32 -9.15 -9.85 7.30
CA GLN A 32 -8.59 -11.06 6.71
C GLN A 32 -7.56 -10.73 5.64
N SER A 33 -7.80 -9.69 4.87
CA SER A 33 -6.93 -9.33 3.77
C SER A 33 -7.01 -7.84 3.45
N VAL A 34 -5.97 -7.36 2.79
CA VAL A 34 -5.94 -6.05 2.16
C VAL A 34 -5.40 -6.23 0.75
N ALA A 35 -5.85 -5.40 -0.17
CA ALA A 35 -5.35 -5.42 -1.54
C ALA A 35 -4.32 -4.31 -1.71
N ILE A 36 -3.23 -4.64 -2.37
CA ILE A 36 -2.12 -3.70 -2.55
C ILE A 36 -1.69 -3.71 -4.02
N ASP A 37 -1.51 -2.52 -4.56
CA ASP A 37 -0.98 -2.33 -5.90
C ASP A 37 0.00 -1.18 -5.86
N THR A 38 1.04 -1.25 -6.68
CA THR A 38 2.01 -0.17 -6.77
C THR A 38 2.00 0.40 -8.18
N GLU A 39 2.28 1.68 -8.28
CA GLU A 39 2.34 2.36 -9.55
C GLU A 39 3.57 3.23 -9.61
N SER A 40 4.46 2.96 -10.56
CA SER A 40 5.68 3.72 -10.74
C SER A 40 5.46 4.76 -11.83
N ASN A 41 5.85 5.99 -11.54
CA ASN A 41 5.82 7.04 -12.54
C ASN A 41 6.97 6.81 -13.52
N SER A 42 6.66 6.76 -14.81
CA SER A 42 7.66 6.51 -15.84
C SER A 42 8.77 7.56 -15.86
N MET A 43 8.47 8.78 -15.43
CA MET A 43 9.48 9.83 -15.34
C MET A 43 10.55 9.54 -14.29
N TYR A 44 10.23 8.68 -13.33
CA TYR A 44 11.15 8.30 -12.27
C TYR A 44 11.56 6.84 -12.35
N ALA A 45 11.21 6.16 -13.43
CA ALA A 45 11.49 4.74 -13.56
C ALA A 45 12.99 4.43 -13.48
N TYR A 46 13.81 5.31 -14.00
CA TYR A 46 15.26 5.12 -13.96
C TYR A 46 15.82 5.15 -12.53
N ARG A 47 15.09 5.72 -11.59
CA ARG A 47 15.48 5.72 -10.18
C ARG A 47 14.98 4.50 -9.44
N GLY A 48 14.06 3.77 -10.05
CA GLY A 48 13.49 2.59 -9.43
C GLY A 48 12.64 2.86 -8.21
N GLN A 49 12.02 4.03 -8.12
CA GLN A 49 11.22 4.39 -6.95
C GLN A 49 9.76 4.05 -7.16
N VAL A 50 9.12 3.59 -6.08
CA VAL A 50 7.67 3.40 -6.06
C VAL A 50 7.03 4.76 -5.86
N CYS A 51 6.22 5.20 -6.84
CA CYS A 51 5.61 6.53 -6.77
C CYS A 51 4.32 6.54 -5.97
N LEU A 52 3.47 5.53 -6.15
CA LEU A 52 2.20 5.47 -5.45
C LEU A 52 1.92 4.04 -5.02
N ILE A 53 1.29 3.91 -3.86
CA ILE A 53 0.82 2.62 -3.37
C ILE A 53 -0.69 2.74 -3.21
N GLN A 54 -1.44 1.85 -3.83
CA GLN A 54 -2.88 1.77 -3.65
C GLN A 54 -3.15 0.66 -2.64
N LEU A 55 -3.91 0.99 -1.62
CA LEU A 55 -4.25 0.06 -0.56
C LEU A 55 -5.76 0.07 -0.39
N SER A 56 -6.37 -1.09 -0.46
CA SER A 56 -7.82 -1.20 -0.30
C SER A 56 -8.16 -2.17 0.81
N THR A 57 -9.06 -1.74 1.68
CA THR A 57 -9.72 -2.61 2.65
C THR A 57 -11.11 -2.91 2.13
N ARG A 58 -11.92 -3.64 2.91
CA ARG A 58 -13.28 -3.95 2.49
C ARG A 58 -14.17 -2.70 2.37
N THR A 59 -13.83 -1.64 3.07
CA THR A 59 -14.70 -0.47 3.20
C THR A 59 -14.13 0.80 2.63
N ALA A 60 -12.84 0.83 2.31
CA ALA A 60 -12.20 2.08 1.90
C ALA A 60 -10.98 1.85 1.03
N ASP A 61 -10.69 2.85 0.21
CA ASP A 61 -9.51 2.85 -0.65
C ASP A 61 -8.59 3.99 -0.22
N TYR A 62 -7.29 3.74 -0.30
CA TYR A 62 -6.27 4.71 0.09
C TYR A 62 -5.21 4.80 -0.99
N ILE A 63 -4.71 5.99 -1.21
CA ILE A 63 -3.55 6.22 -2.06
C ILE A 63 -2.44 6.74 -1.17
N ILE A 64 -1.36 5.98 -1.07
CA ILE A 64 -0.21 6.34 -0.25
C ILE A 64 0.88 6.86 -1.17
N ASP A 65 1.29 8.10 -0.96
CA ASP A 65 2.39 8.70 -1.70
C ASP A 65 3.64 8.63 -0.83
N PRO A 66 4.55 7.70 -1.09
CA PRO A 66 5.70 7.54 -0.21
C PRO A 66 6.74 8.65 -0.33
N PHE A 67 6.68 9.44 -1.40
CA PHE A 67 7.70 10.43 -1.66
C PHE A 67 7.85 11.45 -0.53
N PRO A 68 6.77 12.11 -0.05
CA PRO A 68 6.90 13.05 1.07
C PRO A 68 6.89 12.40 2.46
N ILE A 69 6.62 11.10 2.55
CA ILE A 69 6.56 10.42 3.85
C ILE A 69 7.99 10.12 4.31
N GLU A 70 8.35 10.66 5.47
CA GLU A 70 9.71 10.50 6.00
C GLU A 70 9.99 9.09 6.51
N ASN A 71 8.97 8.42 7.04
CA ASN A 71 9.15 7.10 7.63
C ASN A 71 8.03 6.19 7.20
N MET A 72 8.37 5.20 6.38
CA MET A 72 7.42 4.22 5.84
C MET A 72 7.28 2.97 6.71
N GLN A 73 7.90 2.92 7.88
CA GLN A 73 7.96 1.70 8.68
C GLN A 73 6.58 1.15 9.04
N ALA A 74 5.60 2.01 9.27
CA ALA A 74 4.24 1.55 9.59
C ALA A 74 3.66 0.69 8.46
N PHE A 75 3.95 1.03 7.21
CA PHE A 75 3.55 0.21 6.07
C PHE A 75 4.31 -1.12 6.08
N GLY A 76 5.59 -1.08 6.41
CA GLY A 76 6.39 -2.30 6.55
C GLY A 76 5.84 -3.24 7.61
N ASP A 77 5.32 -2.69 8.70
CA ASP A 77 4.72 -3.49 9.77
C ASP A 77 3.46 -4.20 9.27
N LEU A 78 2.64 -3.53 8.48
CA LEU A 78 1.48 -4.18 7.86
C LEU A 78 1.92 -5.31 6.94
N LEU A 79 2.93 -5.07 6.10
CA LEU A 79 3.41 -6.08 5.16
C LEU A 79 3.96 -7.31 5.87
N ALA A 80 4.57 -7.11 7.04
CA ALA A 80 5.15 -8.20 7.83
C ALA A 80 4.11 -8.96 8.66
N GLU A 81 2.90 -8.42 8.82
CA GLU A 81 1.87 -9.04 9.66
C GLU A 81 1.33 -10.29 9.03
N LYS A 82 1.63 -11.44 9.60
CA LYS A 82 1.29 -12.75 9.02
C LYS A 82 -0.20 -13.06 9.08
N ARG A 83 -0.94 -12.42 9.98
CA ARG A 83 -2.38 -12.68 10.14
C ARG A 83 -3.21 -12.02 9.05
N ILE A 84 -2.66 -11.04 8.35
CA ILE A 84 -3.36 -10.30 7.31
C ILE A 84 -2.80 -10.71 5.96
N GLU A 85 -3.66 -11.22 5.10
CA GLU A 85 -3.27 -11.59 3.74
C GLU A 85 -3.14 -10.35 2.87
N LYS A 86 -2.04 -10.25 2.11
CA LYS A 86 -1.83 -9.15 1.18
C LYS A 86 -2.10 -9.68 -0.22
N ILE A 87 -3.13 -9.13 -0.84
CA ILE A 87 -3.56 -9.54 -2.17
C ILE A 87 -2.91 -8.62 -3.19
N PHE A 88 -2.18 -9.22 -4.12
CA PHE A 88 -1.55 -8.53 -5.24
C PHE A 88 -2.06 -9.12 -6.55
N HIS A 89 -1.98 -8.33 -7.60
CA HIS A 89 -2.20 -8.82 -8.96
C HIS A 89 -0.87 -8.76 -9.68
N ALA A 90 -0.36 -9.91 -10.15
CA ALA A 90 0.95 -10.02 -10.78
C ALA A 90 2.03 -9.43 -9.87
N ALA A 91 2.20 -10.05 -8.70
CA ALA A 91 2.96 -9.50 -7.58
C ALA A 91 4.46 -9.31 -7.82
N ASP A 92 5.04 -10.01 -8.79
CA ASP A 92 6.51 -10.06 -8.93
C ASP A 92 7.14 -8.69 -8.96
N TYR A 93 6.62 -7.79 -9.81
CA TYR A 93 7.19 -6.47 -9.95
C TYR A 93 7.00 -5.64 -8.68
N ASP A 94 5.80 -5.72 -8.08
CA ASP A 94 5.49 -4.98 -6.87
C ASP A 94 6.40 -5.37 -5.72
N LEU A 95 6.63 -6.68 -5.56
CA LEU A 95 7.48 -7.20 -4.49
C LEU A 95 8.93 -6.78 -4.68
N ILE A 96 9.41 -6.79 -5.92
CA ILE A 96 10.76 -6.33 -6.22
C ILE A 96 10.90 -4.85 -5.87
N CYS A 97 9.92 -4.04 -6.25
CA CYS A 97 9.97 -2.61 -5.97
C CYS A 97 9.91 -2.31 -4.47
N ILE A 98 9.05 -3.00 -3.74
CA ILE A 98 8.94 -2.82 -2.30
C ILE A 98 10.25 -3.17 -1.60
N LYS A 99 10.87 -4.28 -1.99
CA LYS A 99 12.15 -4.70 -1.42
C LYS A 99 13.25 -3.72 -1.75
N ARG A 100 13.32 -3.29 -3.02
CA ARG A 100 14.37 -2.38 -3.48
C ARG A 100 14.29 -1.01 -2.81
N ASP A 101 13.06 -0.45 -2.74
CA ASP A 101 12.90 0.93 -2.30
C ASP A 101 12.79 1.06 -0.79
N PHE A 102 12.24 0.06 -0.11
CA PHE A 102 11.98 0.14 1.33
C PHE A 102 12.66 -0.94 2.14
N ASP A 103 13.16 -1.98 1.49
CA ASP A 103 13.77 -3.14 2.14
C ASP A 103 12.79 -3.85 3.09
N PHE A 104 11.52 -3.91 2.72
CA PHE A 104 10.50 -4.57 3.52
C PHE A 104 10.29 -6.01 3.05
N GLU A 105 10.04 -6.90 4.02
CA GLU A 105 9.60 -8.25 3.75
C GLU A 105 8.08 -8.29 3.74
N VAL A 106 7.51 -9.09 2.84
CA VAL A 106 6.07 -9.25 2.75
C VAL A 106 5.71 -10.69 3.11
N HIS A 107 4.86 -10.84 4.10
CA HIS A 107 4.41 -12.16 4.56
C HIS A 107 2.93 -12.33 4.24
N ASN A 108 2.53 -13.56 3.94
CA ASN A 108 1.15 -13.95 3.68
C ASN A 108 0.61 -13.25 2.43
N ILE A 109 1.15 -13.65 1.29
CA ILE A 109 0.83 -13.07 -0.02
C ILE A 109 -0.14 -13.96 -0.75
N PHE A 110 -1.16 -13.34 -1.36
CA PHE A 110 -2.00 -14.01 -2.35
C PHE A 110 -1.86 -13.27 -3.67
N ASP A 111 -1.36 -13.93 -4.69
CA ASP A 111 -1.13 -13.32 -6.00
C ASP A 111 -2.21 -13.81 -6.96
N THR A 112 -3.02 -12.91 -7.42
CA THR A 112 -4.01 -13.24 -8.43
C THR A 112 -3.39 -13.13 -9.83
#